data_3ef552e1a4697532d9aaebf6db6a126b
#
_entry.id   3ef552e1a4697532d9aaebf6db6a126b
#
_cell.length_a   1.000
_cell.length_b   1.000
_cell.length_c   1.000
_cell.angle_alpha   90.00
_cell.angle_beta   90.00
_cell.angle_gamma   90.00
#
_symmetry.space_group_name_H-M   'P 1'
#
loop_
_entity.id
_entity.type
_entity.pdbx_description
1 polymer ?
#
loop_
_entity_poly.entity_id
_entity_poly.type
_entity_poly.pdbx_seq_one_letter_code
_entity_poly.pdbx_strand_id
1 'polypeptide(L)'
;MGKNTIYLKSDEEIELLRISNQIVAKTLAEIAKIVAPGVTTEDLNKLADTFIRDNGGVPGFLGYLNYPKSICTSVNDEVVHGIPSDKVVLKEGDVVSVDCGVYKNGFHGDSAYTFCVGEVKPEVIDLLRTTKESLYKGIEQAQEGKRLGDVGYAIQEYCENRGYSVVREMIGHGVGRNLHEAPEVPNYGRRGNGVMLKSGMTIAIEPMINMGKRQLTFDNDGWTTRSVDRKVSAHFEHSIAIRRGKADILSTFEYIEQVLGNKAV
;
A
#
# COMPACT_ATOMS: atom_id res chain seq x y z
N MET A 1 9.90 -22.80 9.09
CA MET A 1 10.01 -22.69 7.62
C MET A 1 10.97 -21.54 7.33
N GLY A 2 11.90 -21.70 6.38
CA GLY A 2 12.98 -20.72 6.17
C GLY A 2 12.45 -19.37 5.67
N LYS A 3 12.95 -18.28 6.23
CA LYS A 3 12.58 -16.88 5.89
C LYS A 3 12.72 -16.51 4.39
N ASN A 4 13.26 -17.41 3.55
CA ASN A 4 13.57 -17.16 2.13
C ASN A 4 12.81 -18.06 1.15
N THR A 5 11.83 -18.85 1.61
CA THR A 5 11.09 -19.74 0.71
C THR A 5 9.97 -18.96 0.02
N ILE A 6 10.03 -18.89 -1.31
CA ILE A 6 8.98 -18.29 -2.14
C ILE A 6 7.98 -19.39 -2.49
N TYR A 7 6.71 -19.18 -2.11
CA TYR A 7 5.62 -20.11 -2.42
C TYR A 7 4.90 -19.66 -3.69
N LEU A 8 4.79 -20.58 -4.66
CA LEU A 8 3.96 -20.36 -5.84
C LEU A 8 2.53 -20.81 -5.51
N LYS A 9 1.58 -19.92 -5.69
CA LYS A 9 0.15 -20.15 -5.46
C LYS A 9 -0.48 -20.81 -6.69
N SER A 10 -1.41 -21.73 -6.45
CA SER A 10 -2.26 -22.26 -7.50
C SER A 10 -3.29 -21.20 -7.94
N ASP A 11 -4.01 -21.46 -9.03
CA ASP A 11 -5.05 -20.54 -9.51
C ASP A 11 -6.18 -20.41 -8.49
N GLU A 12 -6.54 -21.49 -7.81
CA GLU A 12 -7.55 -21.50 -6.74
C GLU A 12 -7.09 -20.68 -5.53
N GLU A 13 -5.82 -20.78 -5.15
CA GLU A 13 -5.26 -20.00 -4.05
C GLU A 13 -5.21 -18.49 -4.40
N ILE A 14 -4.94 -18.15 -5.66
CA ILE A 14 -4.97 -16.77 -6.14
C ILE A 14 -6.39 -16.19 -6.10
N GLU A 15 -7.41 -16.99 -6.39
CA GLU A 15 -8.80 -16.54 -6.23
C GLU A 15 -9.19 -16.34 -4.76
N LEU A 16 -8.67 -17.13 -3.83
CA LEU A 16 -8.86 -16.87 -2.39
C LEU A 16 -8.18 -15.57 -1.94
N LEU A 17 -6.95 -15.29 -2.44
CA LEU A 17 -6.28 -14.00 -2.26
C LEU A 17 -7.10 -12.84 -2.83
N ARG A 18 -7.69 -13.02 -4.03
CA ARG A 18 -8.55 -12.01 -4.66
C ARG A 18 -9.76 -11.69 -3.78
N ILE A 19 -10.42 -12.70 -3.20
CA ILE A 19 -11.54 -12.48 -2.28
C ILE A 19 -11.16 -11.57 -1.11
N SER A 20 -10.00 -11.80 -0.49
CA SER A 20 -9.49 -10.95 0.60
C SER A 20 -9.20 -9.53 0.11
N ASN A 21 -8.56 -9.39 -1.05
CA ASN A 21 -8.24 -8.10 -1.67
C ASN A 21 -9.49 -7.31 -2.08
N GLN A 22 -10.57 -7.98 -2.48
CA GLN A 22 -11.84 -7.29 -2.78
C GLN A 22 -12.50 -6.71 -1.52
N ILE A 23 -12.32 -7.34 -0.35
CA ILE A 23 -12.78 -6.77 0.91
C ILE A 23 -11.90 -5.56 1.27
N VAL A 24 -10.58 -5.64 1.11
CA VAL A 24 -9.67 -4.49 1.29
C VAL A 24 -10.12 -3.31 0.42
N ALA A 25 -10.31 -3.52 -0.88
CA ALA A 25 -10.70 -2.49 -1.83
C ALA A 25 -12.03 -1.82 -1.45
N LYS A 26 -13.03 -2.61 -1.02
CA LYS A 26 -14.32 -2.10 -0.54
C LYS A 26 -14.18 -1.37 0.80
N THR A 27 -13.33 -1.84 1.71
CA THR A 27 -13.04 -1.15 2.99
C THR A 27 -12.45 0.23 2.73
N LEU A 28 -11.47 0.34 1.83
CA LEU A 28 -10.89 1.62 1.44
C LEU A 28 -11.92 2.54 0.76
N ALA A 29 -12.86 1.99 0.00
CA ALA A 29 -13.96 2.76 -0.59
C ALA A 29 -14.96 3.29 0.47
N GLU A 30 -15.25 2.51 1.52
CA GLU A 30 -16.06 3.00 2.65
C GLU A 30 -15.33 4.14 3.40
N ILE A 31 -14.02 3.99 3.61
CA ILE A 31 -13.19 5.05 4.19
C ILE A 31 -13.23 6.31 3.31
N ALA A 32 -13.15 6.19 1.99
CA ALA A 32 -13.23 7.31 1.05
C ALA A 32 -14.49 8.16 1.23
N LYS A 33 -15.61 7.57 1.69
CA LYS A 33 -16.88 8.30 1.92
C LYS A 33 -16.82 9.24 3.11
N ILE A 34 -15.96 8.96 4.09
CA ILE A 34 -15.91 9.72 5.35
C ILE A 34 -14.65 10.54 5.53
N VAL A 35 -13.60 10.37 4.70
CA VAL A 35 -12.39 11.19 4.77
C VAL A 35 -12.75 12.66 4.52
N ALA A 36 -12.68 13.47 5.58
CA ALA A 36 -13.02 14.89 5.57
C ALA A 36 -12.33 15.62 6.73
N PRO A 37 -12.19 16.95 6.66
CA PRO A 37 -11.74 17.74 7.81
C PRO A 37 -12.65 17.50 9.02
N GLY A 38 -12.05 17.31 10.20
CA GLY A 38 -12.75 17.06 11.46
C GLY A 38 -12.93 15.58 11.81
N VAL A 39 -12.71 14.66 10.87
CA VAL A 39 -12.72 13.21 11.14
C VAL A 39 -11.40 12.81 11.81
N THR A 40 -11.46 11.92 12.79
CA THR A 40 -10.25 11.38 13.42
C THR A 40 -9.75 10.14 12.68
N THR A 41 -8.45 9.86 12.77
CA THR A 41 -7.91 8.62 12.20
C THR A 41 -8.46 7.37 12.90
N GLU A 42 -8.90 7.50 14.18
CA GLU A 42 -9.60 6.42 14.88
C GLU A 42 -11.01 6.16 14.33
N ASP A 43 -11.70 7.17 13.80
CA ASP A 43 -13.00 6.96 13.15
C ASP A 43 -12.83 6.13 11.86
N LEU A 44 -11.74 6.36 11.10
CA LEU A 44 -11.39 5.55 9.95
C LEU A 44 -11.12 4.09 10.35
N ASN A 45 -10.38 3.90 11.45
CA ASN A 45 -10.06 2.57 11.98
C ASN A 45 -11.30 1.80 12.43
N LYS A 46 -12.22 2.46 13.17
CA LYS A 46 -13.47 1.83 13.63
C LYS A 46 -14.36 1.41 12.46
N LEU A 47 -14.49 2.28 11.44
CA LEU A 47 -15.22 1.95 10.23
C LEU A 47 -14.62 0.74 9.52
N ALA A 48 -13.30 0.74 9.33
CA ALA A 48 -12.59 -0.36 8.68
C ALA A 48 -12.75 -1.69 9.45
N ASP A 49 -12.54 -1.69 10.77
CA ASP A 49 -12.70 -2.88 11.60
C ASP A 49 -14.10 -3.48 11.47
N THR A 50 -15.12 -2.62 11.61
CA THR A 50 -16.52 -3.04 11.49
C THR A 50 -16.81 -3.61 10.11
N PHE A 51 -16.46 -2.88 9.05
CA PHE A 51 -16.74 -3.29 7.68
C PHE A 51 -16.05 -4.60 7.29
N ILE A 52 -14.77 -4.78 7.69
CA ILE A 52 -14.03 -6.03 7.44
C ILE A 52 -14.75 -7.21 8.09
N ARG A 53 -15.17 -7.09 9.37
CA ARG A 53 -15.85 -8.16 10.11
C ARG A 53 -17.24 -8.46 9.55
N ASP A 54 -18.01 -7.44 9.19
CA ASP A 54 -19.34 -7.60 8.58
C ASP A 54 -19.27 -8.32 7.23
N ASN A 55 -18.13 -8.23 6.52
CA ASN A 55 -17.86 -8.99 5.30
C ASN A 55 -17.20 -10.36 5.55
N GLY A 56 -17.15 -10.81 6.80
CA GLY A 56 -16.63 -12.12 7.20
C GLY A 56 -15.11 -12.24 7.04
N GLY A 57 -14.38 -11.12 7.05
CA GLY A 57 -12.93 -11.05 7.12
C GLY A 57 -12.45 -10.82 8.56
N VAL A 58 -11.14 -10.91 8.74
CA VAL A 58 -10.45 -10.52 9.98
C VAL A 58 -9.44 -9.42 9.61
N PRO A 59 -9.39 -8.29 10.37
CA PRO A 59 -8.36 -7.28 10.16
C PRO A 59 -6.97 -7.89 10.23
N GLY A 60 -6.20 -7.78 9.13
CA GLY A 60 -4.93 -8.48 8.97
C GLY A 60 -3.79 -7.89 9.81
N PHE A 61 -3.89 -6.60 10.17
CA PHE A 61 -2.85 -5.89 10.91
C PHE A 61 -3.05 -5.96 12.43
N LEU A 62 -4.29 -6.09 12.90
CA LEU A 62 -4.59 -6.11 14.33
C LEU A 62 -3.89 -7.28 15.04
N GLY A 63 -2.96 -6.97 15.93
CA GLY A 63 -2.14 -7.95 16.66
C GLY A 63 -0.92 -8.48 15.89
N TYR A 64 -0.77 -8.15 14.61
CA TYR A 64 0.41 -8.54 13.84
C TYR A 64 1.66 -7.85 14.42
N LEU A 65 2.63 -8.64 14.88
CA LEU A 65 3.82 -8.15 15.58
C LEU A 65 3.50 -7.14 16.71
N ASN A 66 2.33 -7.30 17.35
CA ASN A 66 1.75 -6.41 18.38
C ASN A 66 1.25 -5.06 17.86
N TYR A 67 1.00 -4.89 16.55
CA TYR A 67 0.36 -3.68 16.03
C TYR A 67 -1.05 -3.53 16.64
N PRO A 68 -1.43 -2.34 17.17
CA PRO A 68 -2.61 -2.24 18.04
C PRO A 68 -3.92 -1.93 17.31
N LYS A 69 -3.92 -1.74 15.97
CA LYS A 69 -5.07 -1.26 15.20
C LYS A 69 -5.35 -2.13 13.98
N SER A 70 -6.53 -1.95 13.37
CA SER A 70 -6.99 -2.76 12.24
C SER A 70 -6.47 -2.27 10.89
N ILE A 71 -6.11 -0.98 10.79
CA ILE A 71 -5.49 -0.34 9.63
C ILE A 71 -4.34 0.55 10.07
N CYS A 72 -3.46 0.94 9.13
CA CYS A 72 -2.53 2.04 9.35
C CYS A 72 -3.10 3.34 8.75
N THR A 73 -2.85 4.47 9.41
CA THR A 73 -3.24 5.81 8.93
C THR A 73 -2.06 6.74 9.07
N SER A 74 -1.43 7.11 7.96
CA SER A 74 -0.22 7.92 7.93
C SER A 74 -0.53 9.29 7.34
N VAL A 75 -0.45 10.34 8.17
CA VAL A 75 -0.86 11.71 7.81
C VAL A 75 0.36 12.55 7.41
N ASN A 76 0.30 13.19 6.24
CA ASN A 76 1.29 14.14 5.71
C ASN A 76 2.72 13.57 5.64
N ASP A 77 3.56 13.87 6.63
CA ASP A 77 4.96 13.46 6.72
C ASP A 77 5.15 12.04 7.29
N GLU A 78 4.10 11.44 7.79
CA GLU A 78 4.08 10.02 8.12
C GLU A 78 4.11 9.21 6.82
N VAL A 79 5.11 8.33 6.70
CA VAL A 79 5.33 7.55 5.48
C VAL A 79 4.46 6.30 5.49
N VAL A 80 4.60 5.48 6.55
CA VAL A 80 3.81 4.27 6.79
C VAL A 80 3.68 3.98 8.28
N HIS A 81 2.81 3.04 8.61
CA HIS A 81 2.57 2.47 9.94
C HIS A 81 2.08 3.47 10.99
N GLY A 82 1.51 4.61 10.57
CA GLY A 82 0.88 5.53 11.51
C GLY A 82 -0.26 4.83 12.27
N ILE A 83 -0.28 5.00 13.60
CA ILE A 83 -1.28 4.35 14.46
C ILE A 83 -2.53 5.22 14.55
N PRO A 84 -3.70 4.73 14.13
CA PRO A 84 -4.97 5.43 14.30
C PRO A 84 -5.23 5.91 15.72
N SER A 85 -5.66 7.18 15.87
CA SER A 85 -5.87 7.82 17.16
C SER A 85 -7.03 8.82 17.13
N ASP A 86 -7.78 8.92 18.23
CA ASP A 86 -8.79 9.95 18.47
C ASP A 86 -8.22 11.38 18.63
N LYS A 87 -6.89 11.45 18.85
CA LYS A 87 -6.15 12.72 18.98
C LYS A 87 -5.69 13.26 17.63
N VAL A 88 -5.64 12.46 16.60
CA VAL A 88 -5.23 12.85 15.24
C VAL A 88 -6.48 13.19 14.44
N VAL A 89 -6.80 14.47 14.37
CA VAL A 89 -7.94 15.03 13.64
C VAL A 89 -7.46 15.52 12.28
N LEU A 90 -8.04 14.99 11.21
CA LEU A 90 -7.75 15.40 9.84
C LEU A 90 -8.18 16.85 9.59
N LYS A 91 -7.37 17.60 8.86
CA LYS A 91 -7.57 19.03 8.57
C LYS A 91 -7.62 19.27 7.08
N GLU A 92 -8.23 20.38 6.70
CA GLU A 92 -8.21 20.87 5.33
C GLU A 92 -6.77 20.97 4.79
N GLY A 93 -6.52 20.37 3.63
CA GLY A 93 -5.20 20.34 2.99
C GLY A 93 -4.29 19.21 3.42
N ASP A 94 -4.69 18.37 4.39
CA ASP A 94 -3.96 17.15 4.74
C ASP A 94 -4.07 16.10 3.63
N VAL A 95 -3.13 15.16 3.64
CA VAL A 95 -3.27 13.87 2.98
C VAL A 95 -3.15 12.76 4.02
N VAL A 96 -3.86 11.66 3.82
CA VAL A 96 -3.78 10.49 4.68
C VAL A 96 -3.63 9.23 3.84
N SER A 97 -2.50 8.55 4.01
CA SER A 97 -2.30 7.20 3.46
C SER A 97 -2.98 6.20 4.40
N VAL A 98 -3.94 5.47 3.87
CA VAL A 98 -4.61 4.39 4.59
C VAL A 98 -4.18 3.08 3.99
N ASP A 99 -3.60 2.23 4.84
CA ASP A 99 -3.16 0.90 4.50
C ASP A 99 -4.02 -0.12 5.26
N CYS A 100 -4.51 -1.13 4.53
CA CYS A 100 -5.52 -2.05 5.00
C CYS A 100 -5.23 -3.49 4.58
N GLY A 101 -5.05 -4.36 5.57
CA GLY A 101 -4.93 -5.80 5.38
C GLY A 101 -6.17 -6.56 5.83
N VAL A 102 -6.57 -7.58 5.08
CA VAL A 102 -7.69 -8.47 5.41
C VAL A 102 -7.28 -9.92 5.30
N TYR A 103 -7.55 -10.70 6.34
CA TYR A 103 -7.40 -12.16 6.32
C TYR A 103 -8.76 -12.84 6.14
N LYS A 104 -8.90 -13.67 5.12
CA LYS A 104 -10.10 -14.47 4.86
C LYS A 104 -9.74 -15.75 4.13
N ASN A 105 -10.43 -16.85 4.43
CA ASN A 105 -10.26 -18.15 3.79
C ASN A 105 -8.79 -18.66 3.75
N GLY A 106 -8.00 -18.31 4.77
CA GLY A 106 -6.60 -18.75 4.87
C GLY A 106 -5.59 -17.87 4.12
N PHE A 107 -5.99 -16.74 3.54
CA PHE A 107 -5.13 -15.84 2.77
C PHE A 107 -5.32 -14.37 3.14
N HIS A 108 -4.22 -13.60 3.07
CA HIS A 108 -4.23 -12.15 3.26
C HIS A 108 -4.45 -11.41 1.94
N GLY A 109 -5.25 -10.35 2.00
CA GLY A 109 -5.27 -9.29 1.01
C GLY A 109 -4.63 -8.06 1.62
N ASP A 110 -3.98 -7.22 0.79
CA ASP A 110 -3.23 -6.04 1.22
C ASP A 110 -3.28 -4.97 0.15
N SER A 111 -3.58 -3.71 0.56
CA SER A 111 -3.56 -2.56 -0.35
C SER A 111 -3.62 -1.25 0.40
N ALA A 112 -2.97 -0.22 -0.14
CA ALA A 112 -2.96 1.13 0.40
C ALA A 112 -3.37 2.19 -0.62
N TYR A 113 -3.99 3.25 -0.14
CA TYR A 113 -4.35 4.43 -0.93
C TYR A 113 -4.17 5.71 -0.14
N THR A 114 -3.63 6.75 -0.77
CA THR A 114 -3.49 8.09 -0.17
C THR A 114 -4.65 8.98 -0.58
N PHE A 115 -5.41 9.43 0.41
CA PHE A 115 -6.59 10.30 0.25
C PHE A 115 -6.23 11.75 0.48
N CYS A 116 -6.87 12.65 -0.28
CA CYS A 116 -6.88 14.09 -0.03
C CYS A 116 -7.96 14.43 0.99
N VAL A 117 -7.65 15.32 1.94
CA VAL A 117 -8.60 15.83 2.93
C VAL A 117 -8.97 17.27 2.54
N GLY A 118 -10.17 17.42 1.95
CA GLY A 118 -10.58 18.71 1.39
C GLY A 118 -9.73 19.12 0.18
N GLU A 119 -9.44 20.42 0.07
CA GLU A 119 -8.61 20.97 -1.01
C GLU A 119 -7.13 20.89 -0.65
N VAL A 120 -6.36 20.19 -1.46
CA VAL A 120 -4.93 19.94 -1.27
C VAL A 120 -4.13 20.73 -2.31
N LYS A 121 -2.93 21.18 -1.94
CA LYS A 121 -2.04 21.96 -2.83
C LYS A 121 -1.68 21.19 -4.11
N PRO A 122 -1.57 21.88 -5.26
CA PRO A 122 -1.28 21.24 -6.55
C PRO A 122 0.00 20.39 -6.54
N GLU A 123 1.05 20.84 -5.85
CA GLU A 123 2.31 20.08 -5.73
C GLU A 123 2.16 18.77 -4.97
N VAL A 124 1.21 18.70 -4.02
CA VAL A 124 0.91 17.46 -3.29
C VAL A 124 0.07 16.53 -4.16
N ILE A 125 -0.90 17.06 -4.91
CA ILE A 125 -1.66 16.28 -5.90
C ILE A 125 -0.72 15.65 -6.92
N ASP A 126 0.29 16.38 -7.38
CA ASP A 126 1.28 15.86 -8.33
C ASP A 126 2.12 14.73 -7.73
N LEU A 127 2.52 14.85 -6.44
CA LEU A 127 3.17 13.76 -5.70
C LEU A 127 2.27 12.50 -5.67
N LEU A 128 1.00 12.64 -5.28
CA LEU A 128 0.06 11.52 -5.18
C LEU A 128 -0.10 10.84 -6.53
N ARG A 129 -0.35 11.63 -7.58
CA ARG A 129 -0.47 11.12 -8.96
C ARG A 129 0.79 10.40 -9.41
N THR A 130 1.96 11.01 -9.20
CA THR A 130 3.24 10.40 -9.55
C THR A 130 3.46 9.08 -8.81
N THR A 131 3.11 9.01 -7.52
CA THR A 131 3.24 7.79 -6.72
C THR A 131 2.32 6.69 -7.25
N LYS A 132 1.04 6.99 -7.49
CA LYS A 132 0.07 6.05 -8.06
C LYS A 132 0.49 5.56 -9.45
N GLU A 133 0.92 6.46 -10.33
CA GLU A 133 1.39 6.09 -11.67
C GLU A 133 2.66 5.24 -11.61
N SER A 134 3.58 5.52 -10.67
CA SER A 134 4.79 4.73 -10.48
C SER A 134 4.49 3.28 -10.06
N LEU A 135 3.44 3.06 -9.25
CA LEU A 135 2.95 1.73 -8.91
C LEU A 135 2.60 0.95 -10.18
N TYR A 136 1.82 1.54 -11.09
CA TYR A 136 1.46 0.88 -12.34
C TYR A 136 2.67 0.67 -13.25
N LYS A 137 3.66 1.59 -13.26
CA LYS A 137 4.93 1.37 -13.98
C LYS A 137 5.71 0.17 -13.44
N GLY A 138 5.69 -0.03 -12.12
CA GLY A 138 6.24 -1.24 -11.49
C GLY A 138 5.46 -2.50 -11.89
N ILE A 139 4.13 -2.46 -11.83
CA ILE A 139 3.25 -3.59 -12.19
C ILE A 139 3.44 -4.00 -13.65
N GLU A 140 3.62 -3.06 -14.58
CA GLU A 140 3.92 -3.36 -16.00
C GLU A 140 5.19 -4.22 -16.16
N GLN A 141 6.14 -4.13 -15.23
CA GLN A 141 7.36 -4.94 -15.23
C GLN A 141 7.21 -6.28 -14.48
N ALA A 142 6.14 -6.45 -13.70
CA ALA A 142 5.93 -7.63 -12.87
C ALA A 142 5.36 -8.82 -13.67
N GLN A 143 6.19 -9.38 -14.57
CA GLN A 143 5.82 -10.46 -15.48
C GLN A 143 6.76 -11.65 -15.31
N GLU A 144 6.27 -12.85 -15.61
CA GLU A 144 7.09 -14.06 -15.62
C GLU A 144 8.35 -13.88 -16.50
N GLY A 145 9.51 -14.27 -15.95
CA GLY A 145 10.82 -14.16 -16.61
C GLY A 145 11.56 -12.83 -16.39
N LYS A 146 10.86 -11.77 -15.95
CA LYS A 146 11.52 -10.53 -15.49
C LYS A 146 12.02 -10.69 -14.05
N ARG A 147 12.64 -9.65 -13.51
CA ARG A 147 13.22 -9.67 -12.17
C ARG A 147 12.67 -8.53 -11.31
N LEU A 148 12.71 -8.69 -9.99
CA LEU A 148 12.27 -7.66 -9.05
C LEU A 148 13.00 -6.32 -9.24
N GLY A 149 14.27 -6.35 -9.64
CA GLY A 149 15.01 -5.13 -9.97
C GLY A 149 14.46 -4.36 -11.18
N ASP A 150 13.72 -5.02 -12.08
CA ASP A 150 13.05 -4.35 -13.20
C ASP A 150 11.83 -3.57 -12.69
N VAL A 151 11.09 -4.16 -11.72
CA VAL A 151 9.95 -3.52 -11.03
C VAL A 151 10.42 -2.28 -10.27
N GLY A 152 11.38 -2.46 -9.35
CA GLY A 152 11.88 -1.36 -8.52
C GLY A 152 12.56 -0.26 -9.35
N TYR A 153 13.28 -0.61 -10.43
CA TYR A 153 13.88 0.37 -11.33
C TYR A 153 12.81 1.25 -12.02
N ALA A 154 11.72 0.65 -12.51
CA ALA A 154 10.66 1.39 -13.18
C ALA A 154 9.97 2.41 -12.25
N ILE A 155 9.72 2.01 -10.99
CA ILE A 155 9.17 2.91 -9.95
C ILE A 155 10.15 4.04 -9.68
N GLN A 156 11.41 3.70 -9.39
CA GLN A 156 12.46 4.65 -9.05
C GLN A 156 12.69 5.66 -10.18
N GLU A 157 12.90 5.19 -11.40
CA GLU A 157 13.15 6.06 -12.57
C GLU A 157 11.98 7.04 -12.77
N TYR A 158 10.74 6.55 -12.63
CA TYR A 158 9.56 7.38 -12.82
C TYR A 158 9.45 8.51 -11.80
N CYS A 159 9.70 8.22 -10.52
CA CYS A 159 9.59 9.19 -9.43
C CYS A 159 10.79 10.14 -9.38
N GLU A 160 12.02 9.63 -9.49
CA GLU A 160 13.25 10.44 -9.39
C GLU A 160 13.38 11.43 -10.57
N ASN A 161 12.93 11.07 -11.78
CA ASN A 161 12.88 11.97 -12.94
C ASN A 161 11.87 13.14 -12.75
N ARG A 162 10.97 13.05 -11.76
CA ARG A 162 10.01 14.10 -11.39
C ARG A 162 10.43 14.87 -10.14
N GLY A 163 11.65 14.58 -9.62
CA GLY A 163 12.22 15.28 -8.46
C GLY A 163 11.76 14.72 -7.11
N TYR A 164 11.07 13.59 -7.08
CA TYR A 164 10.65 12.92 -5.85
C TYR A 164 11.65 11.86 -5.41
N SER A 165 11.59 11.46 -4.14
CA SER A 165 12.52 10.50 -3.56
C SER A 165 11.83 9.19 -3.18
N VAL A 166 12.41 8.06 -3.59
CA VAL A 166 11.91 6.73 -3.23
C VAL A 166 12.48 6.31 -1.88
N VAL A 167 11.59 5.94 -0.95
CA VAL A 167 11.95 5.35 0.34
C VAL A 167 12.62 3.99 0.12
N ARG A 168 13.63 3.67 0.94
CA ARG A 168 14.43 2.44 0.78
C ARG A 168 14.41 1.53 2.00
N GLU A 169 14.07 2.07 3.15
CA GLU A 169 14.03 1.36 4.43
C GLU A 169 12.73 0.53 4.58
N MET A 170 11.68 0.92 3.88
CA MET A 170 10.42 0.19 3.77
C MET A 170 10.23 -0.26 2.33
N ILE A 171 9.78 -1.50 2.16
CA ILE A 171 9.71 -2.20 0.88
C ILE A 171 8.51 -3.13 0.84
N GLY A 172 8.04 -3.45 -0.34
CA GLY A 172 7.01 -4.45 -0.55
C GLY A 172 7.46 -5.87 -0.24
N HIS A 173 6.54 -6.80 -0.30
CA HIS A 173 6.75 -8.16 0.15
C HIS A 173 5.92 -9.18 -0.64
N GLY A 174 6.23 -10.46 -0.48
CA GLY A 174 5.31 -11.52 -0.85
C GLY A 174 4.09 -11.51 0.08
N VAL A 175 2.93 -11.85 -0.44
CA VAL A 175 1.68 -11.95 0.33
C VAL A 175 1.00 -13.28 0.03
N GLY A 176 0.38 -13.88 1.05
CA GLY A 176 -0.24 -15.19 0.88
C GLY A 176 -0.96 -15.69 2.11
N ARG A 177 -0.56 -16.86 2.61
CA ARG A 177 -1.06 -17.40 3.87
C ARG A 177 -0.56 -16.59 5.08
N ASN A 178 0.61 -15.95 4.95
CA ASN A 178 1.09 -14.96 5.88
C ASN A 178 0.97 -13.59 5.24
N LEU A 179 0.82 -12.55 6.07
CA LEU A 179 0.79 -11.17 5.63
C LEU A 179 2.09 -10.81 4.89
N HIS A 180 3.23 -11.08 5.51
CA HIS A 180 4.53 -10.92 4.89
C HIS A 180 5.16 -12.28 4.57
N GLU A 181 5.41 -12.52 3.30
CA GLU A 181 6.14 -13.67 2.77
C GLU A 181 7.37 -13.21 1.95
N ALA A 182 8.24 -14.14 1.60
CA ALA A 182 9.24 -13.89 0.58
C ALA A 182 8.59 -13.81 -0.82
N PRO A 183 9.16 -13.00 -1.73
CA PRO A 183 10.38 -12.21 -1.61
C PRO A 183 10.15 -10.80 -1.05
N GLU A 184 11.23 -10.13 -0.62
CA GLU A 184 11.24 -8.67 -0.48
C GLU A 184 11.08 -8.01 -1.87
N VAL A 185 10.31 -6.91 -1.94
CA VAL A 185 9.94 -6.21 -3.19
C VAL A 185 10.35 -4.72 -3.09
N PRO A 186 11.62 -4.38 -3.28
CA PRO A 186 12.07 -3.00 -3.22
C PRO A 186 11.45 -2.13 -4.34
N ASN A 187 11.09 -0.88 -3.99
CA ASN A 187 10.60 0.13 -4.92
C ASN A 187 11.75 0.85 -5.66
N TYR A 188 12.95 0.32 -5.58
CA TYR A 188 14.16 0.79 -6.26
C TYR A 188 14.98 -0.41 -6.73
N GLY A 189 15.90 -0.19 -7.66
CA GLY A 189 16.71 -1.30 -8.11
C GLY A 189 17.51 -1.05 -9.38
N ARG A 190 17.96 -2.13 -9.99
CA ARG A 190 18.67 -2.15 -11.26
C ARG A 190 18.03 -3.18 -12.18
N ARG A 191 17.85 -2.81 -13.43
CA ARG A 191 17.29 -3.71 -14.46
C ARG A 191 18.09 -5.01 -14.53
N GLY A 192 17.38 -6.12 -14.64
CA GLY A 192 17.96 -7.47 -14.73
C GLY A 192 18.51 -8.05 -13.42
N ASN A 193 18.35 -7.37 -12.27
CA ASN A 193 18.83 -7.84 -10.97
C ASN A 193 17.68 -8.35 -10.09
N GLY A 194 18.05 -9.07 -9.03
CA GLY A 194 17.12 -9.58 -8.02
C GLY A 194 16.45 -10.89 -8.40
N VAL A 195 15.45 -11.28 -7.64
CA VAL A 195 14.70 -12.52 -7.79
C VAL A 195 14.00 -12.57 -9.14
N MET A 196 14.12 -13.69 -9.84
CA MET A 196 13.37 -13.92 -11.10
C MET A 196 11.90 -14.17 -10.76
N LEU A 197 11.01 -13.44 -11.41
CA LEU A 197 9.57 -13.56 -11.26
C LEU A 197 9.07 -14.82 -11.96
N LYS A 198 8.25 -15.60 -11.26
CA LYS A 198 7.65 -16.83 -11.76
C LYS A 198 6.13 -16.76 -11.62
N SER A 199 5.42 -17.33 -12.57
CA SER A 199 3.96 -17.46 -12.49
C SER A 199 3.55 -18.15 -11.18
N GLY A 200 2.51 -17.62 -10.52
CA GLY A 200 2.06 -18.06 -9.20
C GLY A 200 2.72 -17.37 -8.01
N MET A 201 3.76 -16.53 -8.20
CA MET A 201 4.18 -15.62 -7.14
C MET A 201 3.10 -14.57 -6.90
N THR A 202 2.83 -14.27 -5.63
CA THR A 202 1.94 -13.19 -5.21
C THR A 202 2.72 -12.21 -4.35
N ILE A 203 2.68 -10.93 -4.71
CA ILE A 203 3.49 -9.87 -4.09
C ILE A 203 2.68 -8.59 -3.92
N ALA A 204 2.99 -7.83 -2.89
CA ALA A 204 2.62 -6.44 -2.72
C ALA A 204 3.67 -5.54 -3.36
N ILE A 205 3.24 -4.63 -4.22
CA ILE A 205 4.06 -3.54 -4.77
C ILE A 205 3.51 -2.26 -4.19
N GLU A 206 4.33 -1.54 -3.41
CA GLU A 206 3.89 -0.47 -2.53
C GLU A 206 4.88 0.72 -2.52
N PRO A 207 4.97 1.51 -3.59
CA PRO A 207 5.82 2.67 -3.60
C PRO A 207 5.44 3.67 -2.49
N MET A 208 6.43 3.97 -1.64
CA MET A 208 6.42 5.05 -0.68
C MET A 208 7.34 6.15 -1.20
N ILE A 209 6.76 7.31 -1.51
CA ILE A 209 7.43 8.38 -2.23
C ILE A 209 7.36 9.68 -1.42
N ASN A 210 8.54 10.25 -1.13
CA ASN A 210 8.67 11.48 -0.38
C ASN A 210 8.82 12.68 -1.32
N MET A 211 8.12 13.77 -1.00
CA MET A 211 8.30 15.07 -1.68
C MET A 211 9.70 15.65 -1.49
N GLY A 212 10.39 15.23 -0.45
CA GLY A 212 11.72 15.71 -0.08
C GLY A 212 12.76 14.61 -0.05
N LYS A 213 13.46 14.50 1.07
CA LYS A 213 14.53 13.51 1.27
C LYS A 213 13.95 12.10 1.44
N ARG A 214 14.67 11.08 0.95
CA ARG A 214 14.26 9.69 1.03
C ARG A 214 14.39 9.03 2.40
N GLN A 215 15.22 9.60 3.28
CA GLN A 215 15.53 9.03 4.58
C GLN A 215 14.35 9.15 5.54
N LEU A 216 14.27 8.21 6.46
CA LEU A 216 13.21 8.12 7.46
C LEU A 216 13.72 8.43 8.88
N THR A 217 12.78 8.82 9.73
CA THR A 217 12.88 8.79 11.18
C THR A 217 11.80 7.89 11.74
N PHE A 218 12.02 7.30 12.91
CA PHE A 218 11.11 6.39 13.58
C PHE A 218 10.61 7.01 14.86
N ASP A 219 9.30 7.04 15.07
CA ASP A 219 8.69 7.56 16.28
C ASP A 219 8.85 6.58 17.46
N ASN A 220 8.72 7.08 18.69
CA ASN A 220 8.90 6.28 19.90
C ASN A 220 7.75 5.29 20.17
N ASP A 221 6.70 5.31 19.37
CA ASP A 221 5.59 4.35 19.44
C ASP A 221 5.96 2.96 18.90
N GLY A 222 7.14 2.84 18.28
CA GLY A 222 7.68 1.60 17.73
C GLY A 222 7.17 1.24 16.34
N TRP A 223 6.31 2.07 15.72
CA TRP A 223 5.68 1.81 14.42
C TRP A 223 5.80 2.96 13.43
N THR A 224 5.32 4.14 13.81
CA THR A 224 5.19 5.28 12.90
C THR A 224 6.54 5.68 12.32
N THR A 225 6.62 5.72 11.00
CA THR A 225 7.80 6.20 10.29
C THR A 225 7.48 7.53 9.60
N ARG A 226 8.46 8.46 9.60
CA ARG A 226 8.29 9.80 9.04
C ARG A 226 9.42 10.14 8.09
N SER A 227 9.12 11.01 7.12
CA SER A 227 10.17 11.64 6.31
C SER A 227 11.09 12.48 7.19
N VAL A 228 12.40 12.37 6.99
CA VAL A 228 13.41 13.05 7.85
C VAL A 228 13.30 14.57 7.81
N ASP A 229 12.81 15.13 6.72
CA ASP A 229 12.63 16.58 6.51
C ASP A 229 11.19 17.05 6.69
N ARG A 230 10.30 16.17 7.20
CA ARG A 230 8.90 16.46 7.50
C ARG A 230 8.08 16.94 6.30
N LYS A 231 8.53 16.64 5.08
CA LYS A 231 7.75 16.88 3.88
C LYS A 231 6.79 15.72 3.64
N VAL A 232 5.74 16.00 2.89
CA VAL A 232 4.66 15.06 2.59
C VAL A 232 5.22 13.80 1.91
N SER A 233 4.66 12.66 2.31
CA SER A 233 4.85 11.35 1.69
C SER A 233 3.54 10.84 1.13
N ALA A 234 3.61 9.97 0.11
CA ALA A 234 2.48 9.26 -0.45
C ALA A 234 2.78 7.77 -0.52
N HIS A 235 1.75 6.95 -0.28
CA HIS A 235 1.80 5.50 -0.33
C HIS A 235 0.61 4.97 -1.14
N PHE A 236 0.88 4.17 -2.16
CA PHE A 236 -0.11 3.43 -2.93
C PHE A 236 0.35 2.00 -3.09
N GLU A 237 -0.57 1.05 -3.02
CA GLU A 237 -0.23 -0.36 -3.05
C GLU A 237 -1.27 -1.20 -3.76
N HIS A 238 -0.76 -2.19 -4.49
CA HIS A 238 -1.55 -3.31 -5.00
C HIS A 238 -0.92 -4.66 -4.69
N SER A 239 -1.73 -5.59 -4.21
CA SER A 239 -1.42 -7.03 -4.27
C SER A 239 -1.65 -7.54 -5.67
N ILE A 240 -0.66 -8.25 -6.23
CA ILE A 240 -0.70 -8.81 -7.59
C ILE A 240 -0.26 -10.28 -7.61
N ALA A 241 -0.70 -11.02 -8.60
CA ALA A 241 -0.14 -12.32 -8.95
C ALA A 241 0.68 -12.22 -10.24
N ILE A 242 1.88 -12.80 -10.22
CA ILE A 242 2.73 -12.89 -11.41
C ILE A 242 2.12 -13.88 -12.39
N ARG A 243 1.96 -13.46 -13.63
CA ARG A 243 1.47 -14.27 -14.74
C ARG A 243 2.38 -14.12 -15.98
N ARG A 244 2.20 -14.99 -16.94
CA ARG A 244 2.84 -14.87 -18.24
C ARG A 244 2.26 -13.67 -19.00
N GLY A 245 3.13 -12.78 -19.45
CA GLY A 245 2.79 -11.64 -20.31
C GLY A 245 2.23 -10.42 -19.58
N LYS A 246 1.43 -10.56 -18.52
CA LYS A 246 0.84 -9.46 -17.76
C LYS A 246 0.58 -9.89 -16.31
N ALA A 247 0.87 -9.01 -15.35
CA ALA A 247 0.49 -9.23 -13.96
C ALA A 247 -1.04 -9.23 -13.81
N ASP A 248 -1.53 -10.02 -12.87
CA ASP A 248 -2.92 -10.09 -12.47
C ASP A 248 -3.10 -9.29 -11.17
N ILE A 249 -3.74 -8.13 -11.25
CA ILE A 249 -3.96 -7.25 -10.10
C ILE A 249 -5.14 -7.81 -9.29
N LEU A 250 -4.92 -8.11 -8.00
CA LEU A 250 -5.90 -8.75 -7.13
C LEU A 250 -6.75 -7.74 -6.35
N SER A 251 -6.17 -6.60 -5.96
CA SER A 251 -6.87 -5.44 -5.39
C SER A 251 -7.34 -4.50 -6.50
N THR A 252 -8.13 -3.46 -6.17
CA THR A 252 -8.57 -2.46 -7.16
C THR A 252 -8.83 -1.12 -6.49
N PHE A 253 -8.56 -0.03 -7.20
CA PHE A 253 -8.94 1.32 -6.80
C PHE A 253 -10.28 1.77 -7.40
N GLU A 254 -10.90 0.98 -8.27
CA GLU A 254 -12.15 1.35 -8.95
C GLU A 254 -13.27 1.75 -7.99
N TYR A 255 -13.43 1.04 -6.86
CA TYR A 255 -14.46 1.38 -5.87
C TYR A 255 -14.19 2.72 -5.19
N ILE A 256 -12.91 3.03 -4.93
CA ILE A 256 -12.49 4.33 -4.37
C ILE A 256 -12.77 5.44 -5.39
N GLU A 257 -12.37 5.22 -6.64
CA GLU A 257 -12.54 6.20 -7.73
C GLU A 257 -14.01 6.47 -8.03
N GLN A 258 -14.89 5.46 -7.94
CA GLN A 258 -16.34 5.63 -8.04
C GLN A 258 -16.90 6.53 -6.92
N VAL A 259 -16.39 6.42 -5.70
CA VAL A 259 -16.79 7.27 -4.57
C VAL A 259 -16.27 8.70 -4.72
N LEU A 260 -14.99 8.84 -5.08
CA LEU A 260 -14.33 10.15 -5.14
C LEU A 260 -14.67 10.93 -6.42
N GLY A 261 -15.03 10.25 -7.52
CA GLY A 261 -15.31 10.88 -8.82
C GLY A 261 -14.14 11.75 -9.28
N ASN A 262 -14.38 13.00 -9.58
CA ASN A 262 -13.36 13.96 -10.05
C ASN A 262 -12.30 14.33 -8.98
N LYS A 263 -12.46 13.89 -7.73
CA LYS A 263 -11.49 14.09 -6.64
C LYS A 263 -10.51 12.91 -6.53
N ALA A 264 -10.68 11.86 -7.30
CA ALA A 264 -9.72 10.76 -7.38
C ALA A 264 -8.40 11.26 -7.99
N VAL A 265 -7.28 10.75 -7.44
CA VAL A 265 -5.92 11.10 -7.88
C VAL A 265 -5.45 10.11 -8.95
#